data_08c8d67b4347782d038f747a12a1d4d5
#
_entry.id   08c8d67b4347782d038f747a12a1d4d5
#
_cell.length_a   1.000
_cell.length_b   1.000
_cell.length_c   1.000
_cell.angle_alpha   90.00
_cell.angle_beta   90.00
_cell.angle_gamma   90.00
#
_symmetry.space_group_name_H-M   'P 1'
#
loop_
_entity.id
_entity.type
_entity.pdbx_description
1 polymer ?
#
loop_
_entity_poly.entity_id
_entity_poly.type
_entity_poly.pdbx_seq_one_letter_code
_entity_poly.pdbx_strand_id
1 'polypeptide(L)'
;MVTSQRAAFLALVLQQLHTPYRWNAKGTRDATTGQRLFDCSGLVTWALREVGGPDWRATHNTDRLWAECAPLPPAAELLPGDLVLYHRAGAPEDAEHVMVHVGGGVVVGASGGGRATLTLADAMQHDAKVKVYAHLDYRTGRMGFRRLPFTS
;
A
#
# COMPACT_ATOMS: atom_id res chain seq x y z
N MET A 1 25.62 -10.13 -5.63
CA MET A 1 24.26 -10.72 -5.44
C MET A 1 23.24 -9.77 -6.03
N VAL A 2 22.37 -10.27 -6.88
CA VAL A 2 21.28 -9.46 -7.46
C VAL A 2 20.09 -9.47 -6.49
N THR A 3 19.65 -8.29 -6.09
CA THR A 3 18.44 -8.14 -5.27
C THR A 3 17.23 -8.45 -6.13
N SER A 4 16.33 -9.32 -5.65
CA SER A 4 15.09 -9.60 -6.35
C SER A 4 14.22 -8.36 -6.44
N GLN A 5 13.36 -8.29 -7.46
CA GLN A 5 12.42 -7.18 -7.62
C GLN A 5 11.50 -7.07 -6.40
N ARG A 6 11.04 -8.20 -5.88
CA ARG A 6 10.23 -8.25 -4.66
C ARG A 6 10.96 -7.63 -3.47
N ALA A 7 12.21 -8.00 -3.25
CA ALA A 7 12.99 -7.47 -2.13
C ALA A 7 13.25 -5.98 -2.29
N ALA A 8 13.54 -5.52 -3.51
CA ALA A 8 13.72 -4.11 -3.81
C ALA A 8 12.43 -3.32 -3.57
N PHE A 9 11.28 -3.86 -3.97
CA PHE A 9 9.96 -3.26 -3.72
C PHE A 9 9.73 -3.08 -2.21
N LEU A 10 9.92 -4.14 -1.44
CA LEU A 10 9.71 -4.09 0.01
C LEU A 10 10.63 -3.07 0.68
N ALA A 11 11.91 -3.07 0.31
CA ALA A 11 12.88 -2.12 0.86
C ALA A 11 12.46 -0.68 0.57
N LEU A 12 11.99 -0.40 -0.65
CA LEU A 12 11.55 0.93 -1.05
C LEU A 12 10.31 1.38 -0.28
N VAL A 13 9.34 0.47 -0.08
CA VAL A 13 8.15 0.74 0.74
C VAL A 13 8.54 1.08 2.18
N LEU A 14 9.44 0.29 2.77
CA LEU A 14 9.90 0.53 4.14
C LEU A 14 10.65 1.85 4.29
N GLN A 15 11.36 2.29 3.26
CA GLN A 15 12.02 3.60 3.26
C GLN A 15 11.04 4.77 3.33
N GLN A 16 9.76 4.54 3.02
CA GLN A 16 8.74 5.59 3.05
C GLN A 16 8.03 5.71 4.40
N LEU A 17 8.44 4.94 5.41
CA LEU A 17 7.85 5.05 6.75
C LEU A 17 7.83 6.50 7.21
N HIS A 18 6.68 6.89 7.80
CA HIS A 18 6.38 8.24 8.30
C HIS A 18 6.12 9.30 7.23
N THR A 19 6.17 8.95 5.95
CA THR A 19 5.80 9.87 4.86
C THR A 19 4.31 10.18 4.95
N PRO A 20 3.91 11.48 4.86
CA PRO A 20 2.51 11.86 5.04
C PRO A 20 1.56 11.26 4.01
N TYR A 21 0.36 10.94 4.47
CA TYR A 21 -0.74 10.52 3.61
C TYR A 21 -1.37 11.73 2.91
N ARG A 22 -1.72 11.57 1.64
CA ARG A 22 -2.58 12.50 0.93
C ARG A 22 -3.47 11.71 -0.02
N TRP A 23 -4.76 12.01 0.01
CA TRP A 23 -5.72 11.36 -0.88
C TRP A 23 -5.29 11.48 -2.34
N ASN A 24 -5.34 10.38 -3.05
CA ASN A 24 -4.99 10.27 -4.48
C ASN A 24 -3.52 10.57 -4.82
N ALA A 25 -2.63 10.63 -3.84
CA ALA A 25 -1.20 10.84 -4.08
C ALA A 25 -0.48 9.52 -4.37
N LYS A 26 0.43 9.57 -5.33
CA LYS A 26 1.16 8.41 -5.86
C LYS A 26 2.65 8.71 -5.96
N GLY A 27 3.21 9.29 -4.91
CA GLY A 27 4.61 9.69 -4.85
C GLY A 27 4.88 11.13 -5.28
N THR A 28 3.84 11.92 -5.47
CA THR A 28 3.97 13.36 -5.74
C THR A 28 4.69 14.03 -4.57
N ARG A 29 5.61 14.93 -4.86
CA ARG A 29 6.30 15.70 -3.84
C ARG A 29 5.47 16.90 -3.41
N ASP A 30 5.41 17.13 -2.11
CA ASP A 30 4.84 18.36 -1.58
C ASP A 30 5.71 19.55 -2.01
N ALA A 31 5.08 20.60 -2.54
CA ALA A 31 5.79 21.75 -3.09
C ALA A 31 6.56 22.55 -2.01
N THR A 32 6.12 22.49 -0.76
CA THR A 32 6.73 23.25 0.34
C THR A 32 7.83 22.47 1.04
N THR A 33 7.58 21.18 1.35
CA THR A 33 8.51 20.38 2.17
C THR A 33 9.41 19.47 1.33
N GLY A 34 9.06 19.22 0.07
CA GLY A 34 9.75 18.27 -0.78
C GLY A 34 9.49 16.81 -0.44
N GLN A 35 8.70 16.53 0.61
CA GLN A 35 8.36 15.17 0.98
C GLN A 35 7.46 14.53 -0.08
N ARG A 36 7.63 13.24 -0.30
CA ARG A 36 6.68 12.49 -1.10
C ARG A 36 5.39 12.30 -0.31
N LEU A 37 4.29 12.15 -1.05
CA LEU A 37 2.96 11.95 -0.49
C LEU A 37 2.36 10.71 -1.12
N PHE A 38 1.63 9.93 -0.34
CA PHE A 38 1.01 8.70 -0.80
C PHE A 38 -0.38 8.50 -0.19
N ASP A 39 -1.29 7.92 -0.98
CA ASP A 39 -2.39 7.16 -0.39
C ASP A 39 -2.00 5.67 -0.38
N CYS A 40 -2.92 4.78 0.03
CA CYS A 40 -2.55 3.38 0.24
C CYS A 40 -2.16 2.69 -1.07
N SER A 41 -2.97 2.77 -2.10
CA SER A 41 -2.67 2.18 -3.42
C SER A 41 -1.58 2.98 -4.15
N GLY A 42 -1.47 4.27 -3.88
CA GLY A 42 -0.44 5.13 -4.46
C GLY A 42 0.96 4.71 -4.07
N LEU A 43 1.16 4.35 -2.81
CA LEU A 43 2.45 3.80 -2.34
C LEU A 43 2.81 2.50 -3.07
N VAL A 44 1.86 1.60 -3.19
CA VAL A 44 2.07 0.31 -3.86
C VAL A 44 2.43 0.49 -5.33
N THR A 45 1.63 1.27 -6.06
CA THR A 45 1.84 1.46 -7.50
C THR A 45 3.10 2.24 -7.80
N TRP A 46 3.40 3.25 -6.99
CA TRP A 46 4.65 4.01 -7.12
C TRP A 46 5.87 3.10 -6.90
N ALA A 47 5.89 2.34 -5.83
CA ALA A 47 7.03 1.47 -5.51
C ALA A 47 7.24 0.37 -6.55
N LEU A 48 6.14 -0.21 -7.07
CA LEU A 48 6.22 -1.21 -8.13
C LEU A 48 6.89 -0.64 -9.39
N ARG A 49 6.49 0.54 -9.80
CA ARG A 49 7.08 1.19 -10.97
C ARG A 49 8.57 1.51 -10.73
N GLU A 50 8.92 1.99 -9.54
CA GLU A 50 10.30 2.36 -9.21
C GLU A 50 11.27 1.18 -9.29
N VAL A 51 10.79 -0.04 -9.07
CA VAL A 51 11.62 -1.25 -9.14
C VAL A 51 11.55 -1.96 -10.50
N GLY A 52 11.06 -1.27 -11.52
CA GLY A 52 11.02 -1.78 -12.90
C GLY A 52 9.76 -2.57 -13.25
N GLY A 53 8.76 -2.56 -12.41
CA GLY A 53 7.44 -3.13 -12.71
C GLY A 53 6.61 -2.21 -13.60
N PRO A 54 5.39 -2.63 -13.94
CA PRO A 54 4.49 -1.80 -14.73
C PRO A 54 4.13 -0.50 -14.02
N ASP A 55 3.88 0.55 -14.78
CA ASP A 55 3.42 1.83 -14.24
C ASP A 55 1.90 1.82 -14.11
N TRP A 56 1.42 1.46 -12.94
CA TRP A 56 0.01 1.38 -12.62
C TRP A 56 -0.53 2.59 -11.86
N ARG A 57 0.27 3.64 -11.71
CA ARG A 57 -0.12 4.82 -10.91
C ARG A 57 -1.40 5.48 -11.41
N ALA A 58 -1.60 5.55 -12.71
CA ALA A 58 -2.78 6.20 -13.30
C ALA A 58 -3.99 5.28 -13.44
N THR A 59 -3.82 3.97 -13.32
CA THR A 59 -4.84 2.99 -13.69
C THR A 59 -5.33 2.12 -12.55
N HIS A 60 -4.54 1.92 -11.50
CA HIS A 60 -4.86 0.95 -10.45
C HIS A 60 -5.08 1.63 -9.10
N ASN A 61 -6.32 1.58 -8.63
CA ASN A 61 -6.70 1.82 -7.25
C ASN A 61 -6.81 0.48 -6.50
N THR A 62 -7.34 0.50 -5.28
CA THR A 62 -7.50 -0.72 -4.48
C THR A 62 -8.43 -1.73 -5.16
N ASP A 63 -9.53 -1.30 -5.76
CA ASP A 63 -10.45 -2.20 -6.45
C ASP A 63 -9.77 -2.90 -7.61
N ARG A 64 -8.96 -2.20 -8.37
CA ARG A 64 -8.29 -2.76 -9.52
C ARG A 64 -7.13 -3.67 -9.14
N LEU A 65 -6.41 -3.34 -8.08
CA LEU A 65 -5.42 -4.25 -7.51
C LEU A 65 -6.07 -5.57 -7.07
N TRP A 66 -7.23 -5.48 -6.42
CA TRP A 66 -7.99 -6.66 -6.03
C TRP A 66 -8.44 -7.50 -7.22
N ALA A 67 -8.93 -6.85 -8.28
CA ALA A 67 -9.48 -7.54 -9.45
C ALA A 67 -8.41 -8.16 -10.35
N GLU A 68 -7.24 -7.52 -10.48
CA GLU A 68 -6.26 -7.88 -11.51
C GLU A 68 -5.02 -8.57 -10.99
N CYS A 69 -4.62 -8.36 -9.74
CA CYS A 69 -3.45 -9.06 -9.19
C CYS A 69 -3.75 -10.52 -8.91
N ALA A 70 -2.72 -11.36 -8.91
CA ALA A 70 -2.85 -12.78 -8.67
C ALA A 70 -3.42 -13.06 -7.27
N PRO A 71 -4.57 -13.75 -7.16
CA PRO A 71 -5.13 -14.08 -5.86
C PRO A 71 -4.30 -15.16 -5.16
N LEU A 72 -4.19 -15.05 -3.84
CA LEU A 72 -3.55 -16.06 -3.01
C LEU A 72 -4.62 -16.70 -2.12
N PRO A 73 -4.68 -18.05 -2.03
CA PRO A 73 -5.61 -18.72 -1.14
C PRO A 73 -5.33 -18.35 0.33
N PRO A 74 -6.35 -18.34 1.19
CA PRO A 74 -6.15 -18.03 2.62
C PRO A 74 -5.15 -18.92 3.32
N ALA A 75 -5.00 -20.18 2.87
CA ALA A 75 -4.04 -21.14 3.42
C ALA A 75 -2.65 -21.01 2.81
N ALA A 76 -2.45 -20.12 1.83
CA ALA A 76 -1.14 -19.92 1.23
C ALA A 76 -0.21 -19.20 2.21
N GLU A 77 1.08 -19.54 2.11
CA GLU A 77 2.10 -18.81 2.85
C GLU A 77 2.29 -17.44 2.22
N LEU A 78 2.08 -16.38 3.02
CA LEU A 78 2.35 -15.02 2.58
C LEU A 78 3.84 -14.76 2.57
N LEU A 79 4.31 -14.20 1.47
CA LEU A 79 5.69 -13.75 1.34
C LEU A 79 5.79 -12.24 1.61
N PRO A 80 6.94 -11.76 2.08
CA PRO A 80 7.20 -10.32 2.14
C PRO A 80 6.99 -9.68 0.76
N GLY A 81 6.23 -8.61 0.69
CA GLY A 81 5.84 -7.95 -0.55
C GLY A 81 4.46 -8.32 -1.08
N ASP A 82 3.82 -9.34 -0.54
CA ASP A 82 2.43 -9.64 -0.88
C ASP A 82 1.49 -8.58 -0.32
N LEU A 83 0.33 -8.42 -0.94
CA LEU A 83 -0.65 -7.41 -0.56
C LEU A 83 -1.76 -8.02 0.30
N VAL A 84 -2.20 -7.24 1.26
CA VAL A 84 -3.39 -7.53 2.09
C VAL A 84 -4.41 -6.44 1.80
N LEU A 85 -5.63 -6.81 1.43
CA LEU A 85 -6.68 -5.85 1.09
C LEU A 85 -7.83 -5.94 2.10
N TYR A 86 -8.46 -4.78 2.30
CA TYR A 86 -9.53 -4.58 3.28
C TYR A 86 -10.71 -3.90 2.61
N HIS A 87 -11.92 -4.36 2.94
CA HIS A 87 -13.13 -3.79 2.37
C HIS A 87 -13.64 -2.59 3.19
N ARG A 88 -14.49 -1.80 2.55
CA ARG A 88 -15.23 -0.73 3.21
C ARG A 88 -16.21 -1.32 4.22
N ALA A 89 -16.38 -0.65 5.36
CA ALA A 89 -17.36 -1.06 6.36
C ALA A 89 -18.75 -1.17 5.73
N GLY A 90 -19.43 -2.32 5.92
CA GLY A 90 -20.74 -2.57 5.36
C GLY A 90 -20.79 -2.89 3.85
N ALA A 91 -19.63 -2.98 3.20
CA ALA A 91 -19.54 -3.28 1.77
C ALA A 91 -18.44 -4.32 1.50
N PRO A 92 -18.68 -5.62 1.76
CA PRO A 92 -17.65 -6.67 1.72
C PRO A 92 -16.99 -6.87 0.36
N GLU A 93 -17.56 -6.35 -0.71
CA GLU A 93 -17.03 -6.48 -2.07
C GLU A 93 -16.27 -5.24 -2.54
N ASP A 94 -16.25 -4.18 -1.73
CA ASP A 94 -15.66 -2.90 -2.09
C ASP A 94 -14.30 -2.74 -1.42
N ALA A 95 -13.24 -3.00 -2.16
CA ALA A 95 -11.87 -2.85 -1.66
C ALA A 95 -11.56 -1.38 -1.41
N GLU A 96 -11.29 -1.04 -0.16
CA GLU A 96 -11.03 0.34 0.26
C GLU A 96 -9.57 0.60 0.59
N HIS A 97 -8.85 -0.43 1.05
CA HIS A 97 -7.52 -0.24 1.64
C HIS A 97 -6.59 -1.40 1.29
N VAL A 98 -5.31 -1.08 1.13
CA VAL A 98 -4.27 -2.07 0.85
C VAL A 98 -3.05 -1.81 1.72
N MET A 99 -2.47 -2.90 2.25
CA MET A 99 -1.22 -2.90 2.98
C MET A 99 -0.24 -3.88 2.35
N VAL A 100 1.03 -3.70 2.60
CA VAL A 100 2.09 -4.60 2.13
C VAL A 100 2.55 -5.48 3.29
N HIS A 101 2.53 -6.79 3.10
CA HIS A 101 3.03 -7.75 4.09
C HIS A 101 4.56 -7.68 4.15
N VAL A 102 5.08 -7.54 5.36
CA VAL A 102 6.54 -7.43 5.61
C VAL A 102 7.14 -8.79 5.97
N GLY A 103 6.35 -9.61 6.64
CA GLY A 103 6.75 -10.90 7.19
C GLY A 103 6.09 -11.12 8.54
N GLY A 104 5.79 -12.37 8.91
CA GLY A 104 5.22 -12.72 10.21
C GLY A 104 3.88 -12.04 10.56
N GLY A 105 3.11 -11.65 9.55
CA GLY A 105 1.84 -10.96 9.76
C GLY A 105 1.95 -9.45 9.98
N VAL A 106 3.15 -8.90 9.93
CA VAL A 106 3.38 -7.45 10.03
C VAL A 106 3.08 -6.81 8.68
N VAL A 107 2.37 -5.67 8.69
CA VAL A 107 1.99 -4.96 7.48
C VAL A 107 2.41 -3.50 7.53
N VAL A 108 2.69 -2.92 6.36
CA VAL A 108 3.07 -1.53 6.19
C VAL A 108 2.28 -0.89 5.06
N GLY A 109 1.92 0.37 5.22
CA GLY A 109 1.24 1.12 4.16
C GLY A 109 0.81 2.50 4.62
N ALA A 110 0.38 3.33 3.65
CA ALA A 110 -0.16 4.65 3.94
C ALA A 110 -1.56 4.49 4.55
N SER A 111 -1.72 4.92 5.78
CA SER A 111 -2.90 4.62 6.61
C SER A 111 -3.29 5.81 7.47
N GLY A 112 -4.54 5.78 7.96
CA GLY A 112 -5.08 6.81 8.85
C GLY A 112 -5.76 7.96 8.13
N GLY A 113 -5.71 8.00 6.80
CA GLY A 113 -6.33 9.03 5.99
C GLY A 113 -7.48 8.52 5.14
N GLY A 114 -8.07 9.41 4.38
CA GLY A 114 -9.17 9.13 3.47
C GLY A 114 -9.41 10.29 2.51
N ARG A 115 -10.60 10.35 1.93
CA ARG A 115 -10.96 11.37 0.93
C ARG A 115 -10.79 12.80 1.43
N ALA A 116 -10.93 13.03 2.73
CA ALA A 116 -10.79 14.37 3.33
C ALA A 116 -9.34 14.73 3.66
N THR A 117 -8.39 13.82 3.49
CA THR A 117 -6.98 14.06 3.80
C THR A 117 -6.29 14.66 2.57
N LEU A 118 -6.41 15.98 2.41
CA LEU A 118 -5.99 16.71 1.21
C LEU A 118 -4.78 17.60 1.43
N THR A 119 -4.40 17.85 2.68
CA THR A 119 -3.29 18.72 3.05
C THR A 119 -2.39 18.06 4.08
N LEU A 120 -1.18 18.62 4.28
CA LEU A 120 -0.29 18.17 5.36
C LEU A 120 -0.92 18.39 6.73
N ALA A 121 -1.68 19.47 6.91
CA ALA A 121 -2.39 19.73 8.16
C ALA A 121 -3.43 18.64 8.45
N ASP A 122 -4.18 18.20 7.43
CA ASP A 122 -5.14 17.09 7.55
C ASP A 122 -4.43 15.81 7.96
N ALA A 123 -3.29 15.50 7.33
CA ALA A 123 -2.52 14.31 7.64
C ALA A 123 -2.00 14.32 9.07
N MET A 124 -1.51 15.46 9.54
CA MET A 124 -1.05 15.63 10.92
C MET A 124 -2.18 15.46 11.92
N GLN A 125 -3.35 16.04 11.64
CA GLN A 125 -4.51 15.96 12.52
C GLN A 125 -4.98 14.52 12.72
N HIS A 126 -4.93 13.69 11.68
CA HIS A 126 -5.37 12.30 11.72
C HIS A 126 -4.22 11.31 11.93
N ASP A 127 -3.01 11.80 12.12
CA ASP A 127 -1.80 10.96 12.16
C ASP A 127 -1.74 10.01 10.95
N ALA A 128 -2.08 10.54 9.77
CA ALA A 128 -2.14 9.80 8.52
C ALA A 128 -0.78 9.81 7.83
N LYS A 129 -0.19 8.66 7.70
CA LYS A 129 1.17 8.50 7.16
C LYS A 129 1.43 7.03 6.82
N VAL A 130 2.58 6.76 6.23
CA VAL A 130 3.05 5.38 6.06
C VAL A 130 3.40 4.83 7.44
N LYS A 131 2.72 3.75 7.83
CA LYS A 131 2.79 3.15 9.17
C LYS A 131 2.99 1.66 9.09
N VAL A 132 3.50 1.09 10.19
CA VAL A 132 3.60 -0.36 10.42
C VAL A 132 2.56 -0.77 11.46
N TYR A 133 1.91 -1.90 11.20
CA TYR A 133 1.02 -2.55 12.18
C TYR A 133 1.46 -4.01 12.38
N ALA A 134 1.34 -4.49 13.61
CA ALA A 134 1.87 -5.79 14.01
C ALA A 134 1.01 -6.99 13.56
N HIS A 135 -0.21 -6.75 13.09
CA HIS A 135 -1.16 -7.82 12.76
C HIS A 135 -1.89 -7.56 11.45
N LEU A 136 -2.18 -8.65 10.71
CA LEU A 136 -3.00 -8.57 9.49
C LEU A 136 -4.38 -7.96 9.77
N ASP A 137 -4.95 -8.27 10.91
CA ASP A 137 -6.27 -7.81 11.32
C ASP A 137 -6.21 -6.61 12.27
N TYR A 138 -5.25 -5.70 12.06
CA TYR A 138 -5.18 -4.45 12.82
C TYR A 138 -6.44 -3.58 12.62
N ARG A 139 -7.17 -3.83 11.54
CA ARG A 139 -8.50 -3.27 11.28
C ARG A 139 -9.42 -4.39 10.83
N THR A 140 -10.72 -4.15 10.92
CA THR A 140 -11.75 -5.08 10.42
C THR A 140 -11.82 -5.08 8.90
N GLY A 141 -12.46 -6.10 8.33
CA GLY A 141 -12.77 -6.11 6.89
C GLY A 141 -11.67 -6.65 6.00
N ARG A 142 -10.79 -7.51 6.51
CA ARG A 142 -9.81 -8.16 5.65
C ARG A 142 -10.52 -9.01 4.59
N MET A 143 -10.26 -8.70 3.31
CA MET A 143 -10.83 -9.42 2.16
C MET A 143 -10.00 -10.64 1.80
N GLY A 144 -8.68 -10.48 1.76
CA GLY A 144 -7.78 -11.53 1.31
C GLY A 144 -6.46 -10.95 0.83
N PHE A 145 -5.77 -11.75 0.03
CA PHE A 145 -4.38 -11.50 -0.35
C PHE A 145 -4.22 -11.49 -1.86
N ARG A 146 -3.27 -10.67 -2.31
CA ARG A 146 -2.90 -10.57 -3.73
C ARG A 146 -1.38 -10.53 -3.85
N ARG A 147 -0.88 -10.97 -5.01
CA ARG A 147 0.55 -10.89 -5.33
C ARG A 147 0.76 -10.00 -6.53
N LEU A 148 1.70 -9.06 -6.41
CA LEU A 148 2.10 -8.19 -7.50
C LEU A 148 2.88 -9.00 -8.56
N PRO A 149 2.90 -8.52 -9.83
CA PRO A 149 3.55 -9.24 -10.92
C PRO A 149 5.07 -9.06 -10.90
N PHE A 150 5.71 -9.47 -9.85
CA PHE A 150 7.17 -9.44 -9.77
C PHE A 150 7.80 -10.40 -10.77
N THR A 151 8.92 -9.98 -11.35
CA THR A 151 9.68 -10.79 -12.29
C THR A 151 10.79 -11.62 -11.64
N SER A 152 11.04 -11.37 -10.37
CA SER A 152 12.08 -12.08 -9.63
C SER A 152 11.78 -12.19 -8.14
#